data_3d5c3e46ea16cd5e70f4d78903ebcce2
#
_entry.id   3d5c3e46ea16cd5e70f4d78903ebcce2
#
_cell.length_a   1.000
_cell.length_b   1.000
_cell.length_c   1.000
_cell.angle_alpha   90.00
_cell.angle_beta   90.00
_cell.angle_gamma   90.00
#
_symmetry.space_group_name_H-M   'P 1'
#
loop_
_entity.id
_entity.type
_entity.pdbx_description
1 polymer ?
#
loop_
_entity_poly.entity_id
_entity_poly.type
_entity_poly.pdbx_seq_one_letter_code
_entity_poly.pdbx_strand_id
1 'polypeptide(L)'
;YGTAKEKNSDRALKDLKDYVPLVNNWAVNDGFCIEFRVIDSFRDEFLPYIRECVLSGDEYRARVGLIMLLDHYLKVDEAGSRKPRMRKVTSADINIGDEKFIRDIQYQDNRKNIPVNTGNDYWIRNQLITGKYLDEILSLVNRDFSANGYYTQMAAGWLLAECFVTFPQRIWEFLTDKENLRLDAVSYKKAINKICESLTPDKEVKEMMRKI
;
A
#
# COMPACT_ATOMS: atom_id res chain seq x y z
N TYR A 1 23.30 -6.10 -8.13
CA TYR A 1 23.14 -6.28 -9.60
C TYR A 1 22.79 -7.72 -10.01
N GLY A 2 23.09 -8.73 -9.19
CA GLY A 2 22.80 -10.15 -9.48
C GLY A 2 21.35 -10.57 -9.20
N THR A 3 20.75 -10.02 -8.17
CA THR A 3 19.43 -10.46 -7.64
C THR A 3 18.24 -10.12 -8.57
N ALA A 4 18.33 -9.08 -9.39
CA ALA A 4 17.26 -8.71 -10.32
C ALA A 4 17.02 -9.74 -11.45
N LYS A 5 17.96 -10.66 -11.68
CA LYS A 5 17.86 -11.77 -12.65
C LYS A 5 17.81 -13.15 -11.99
N GLU A 6 17.82 -13.20 -10.67
CA GLU A 6 17.78 -14.44 -9.91
C GLU A 6 16.41 -15.11 -10.10
N LYS A 7 16.42 -16.40 -10.45
CA LYS A 7 15.22 -17.22 -10.62
C LYS A 7 14.98 -18.16 -9.43
N ASN A 8 15.89 -18.15 -8.47
CA ASN A 8 15.82 -18.97 -7.29
C ASN A 8 15.38 -18.09 -6.09
N SER A 9 14.18 -18.30 -5.59
CA SER A 9 13.62 -17.55 -4.47
C SER A 9 14.44 -17.71 -3.19
N ASP A 10 14.95 -18.90 -2.89
CA ASP A 10 15.73 -19.17 -1.66
C ASP A 10 17.01 -18.35 -1.63
N ARG A 11 17.73 -18.30 -2.77
CA ARG A 11 18.95 -17.50 -2.88
C ARG A 11 18.66 -16.02 -2.77
N ALA A 12 17.62 -15.53 -3.49
CA ALA A 12 17.23 -14.13 -3.44
C ALA A 12 16.75 -13.72 -2.04
N LEU A 13 16.03 -14.61 -1.35
CA LEU A 13 15.62 -14.38 0.04
C LEU A 13 16.82 -14.36 1.00
N LYS A 14 17.81 -15.22 0.78
CA LYS A 14 19.06 -15.18 1.53
C LYS A 14 19.80 -13.87 1.31
N ASP A 15 19.96 -13.45 0.06
CA ASP A 15 20.64 -12.19 -0.28
C ASP A 15 19.91 -10.98 0.35
N LEU A 16 18.56 -10.99 0.36
CA LEU A 16 17.76 -9.98 1.04
C LEU A 16 18.02 -9.96 2.55
N LYS A 17 18.06 -11.13 3.19
CA LYS A 17 18.34 -11.26 4.64
C LYS A 17 19.73 -10.79 5.02
N ASP A 18 20.70 -11.03 4.16
CA ASP A 18 22.08 -10.59 4.35
C ASP A 18 22.23 -9.07 4.13
N TYR A 19 21.43 -8.49 3.23
CA TYR A 19 21.47 -7.06 2.90
C TYR A 19 20.75 -6.17 3.90
N VAL A 20 19.57 -6.55 4.36
CA VAL A 20 18.70 -5.71 5.20
C VAL A 20 19.42 -5.16 6.44
N PRO A 21 20.23 -5.94 7.19
CA PRO A 21 20.97 -5.43 8.36
C PRO A 21 22.03 -4.34 8.04
N LEU A 22 22.41 -4.20 6.76
CA LEU A 22 23.41 -3.23 6.32
C LEU A 22 22.79 -1.87 5.95
N VAL A 23 21.47 -1.80 5.85
CA VAL A 23 20.75 -0.57 5.47
C VAL A 23 20.76 0.40 6.65
N ASN A 24 21.28 1.61 6.40
CA ASN A 24 21.42 2.66 7.40
C ASN A 24 20.96 4.05 6.93
N ASN A 25 20.32 4.13 5.76
CA ASN A 25 19.71 5.36 5.26
C ASN A 25 18.54 5.08 4.31
N TRP A 26 17.63 6.04 4.22
CA TRP A 26 16.39 5.90 3.45
C TRP A 26 16.61 5.82 1.93
N ALA A 27 17.61 6.53 1.38
CA ALA A 27 17.82 6.58 -0.06
C ALA A 27 18.33 5.23 -0.60
N VAL A 28 19.26 4.60 0.12
CA VAL A 28 19.74 3.25 -0.19
C VAL A 28 18.62 2.23 -0.02
N ASN A 29 17.85 2.37 1.06
CA ASN A 29 16.69 1.52 1.35
C ASN A 29 15.69 1.51 0.20
N ASP A 30 15.17 2.68 -0.15
CA ASP A 30 14.09 2.80 -1.13
C ASP A 30 14.56 2.41 -2.53
N GLY A 31 15.76 2.85 -2.93
CA GLY A 31 16.34 2.47 -4.20
C GLY A 31 16.53 0.96 -4.34
N PHE A 32 16.97 0.28 -3.29
CA PHE A 32 17.06 -1.17 -3.27
C PHE A 32 15.70 -1.84 -3.36
N CYS A 33 14.74 -1.42 -2.52
CA CYS A 33 13.41 -2.02 -2.49
C CYS A 33 12.73 -1.94 -3.86
N ILE A 34 12.75 -0.77 -4.52
CA ILE A 34 12.15 -0.57 -5.85
C ILE A 34 12.76 -1.50 -6.92
N GLU A 35 14.06 -1.74 -6.85
CA GLU A 35 14.81 -2.55 -7.84
C GLU A 35 14.80 -4.06 -7.53
N PHE A 36 14.33 -4.47 -6.34
CA PHE A 36 14.31 -5.88 -5.94
C PHE A 36 13.15 -6.66 -6.57
N ARG A 37 13.08 -6.65 -7.91
CA ARG A 37 11.95 -7.16 -8.70
C ARG A 37 11.77 -8.67 -8.69
N VAL A 38 12.75 -9.43 -8.22
CA VAL A 38 12.59 -10.89 -8.05
C VAL A 38 11.40 -11.25 -7.18
N ILE A 39 11.08 -10.41 -6.19
CA ILE A 39 9.94 -10.59 -5.29
C ILE A 39 8.60 -10.64 -6.04
N ASP A 40 8.47 -9.97 -7.18
CA ASP A 40 7.24 -9.94 -7.98
C ASP A 40 6.82 -11.34 -8.49
N SER A 41 7.77 -12.28 -8.61
CA SER A 41 7.50 -13.66 -8.99
C SER A 41 7.28 -14.60 -7.82
N PHE A 42 7.63 -14.19 -6.59
CA PHE A 42 7.67 -15.04 -5.41
C PHE A 42 7.07 -14.37 -4.16
N ARG A 43 6.04 -13.51 -4.34
CA ARG A 43 5.47 -12.67 -3.27
C ARG A 43 5.09 -13.44 -2.02
N ASP A 44 4.41 -14.58 -2.19
CA ASP A 44 3.93 -15.37 -1.05
C ASP A 44 5.10 -16.01 -0.27
N GLU A 45 6.22 -16.30 -0.93
CA GLU A 45 7.43 -16.85 -0.30
C GLU A 45 8.22 -15.79 0.48
N PHE A 46 8.23 -14.53 -0.01
CA PHE A 46 8.92 -13.43 0.67
C PHE A 46 8.09 -12.79 1.78
N LEU A 47 6.76 -12.89 1.72
CA LEU A 47 5.85 -12.21 2.65
C LEU A 47 6.17 -12.49 4.14
N PRO A 48 6.50 -13.70 4.57
CA PRO A 48 6.87 -13.95 5.97
C PRO A 48 8.05 -13.10 6.44
N TYR A 49 9.09 -12.95 5.62
CA TYR A 49 10.25 -12.12 5.97
C TYR A 49 9.92 -10.61 5.91
N ILE A 50 9.09 -10.19 4.98
CA ILE A 50 8.63 -8.80 4.92
C ILE A 50 7.82 -8.45 6.18
N ARG A 51 6.99 -9.35 6.69
CA ARG A 51 6.32 -9.22 8.00
C ARG A 51 7.31 -9.04 9.14
N GLU A 52 8.33 -9.89 9.22
CA GLU A 52 9.39 -9.75 10.23
C GLU A 52 10.07 -8.38 10.15
N CYS A 53 10.31 -7.87 8.94
CA CYS A 53 10.89 -6.56 8.76
C CYS A 53 9.97 -5.45 9.30
N VAL A 54 8.68 -5.42 8.92
CA VAL A 54 7.72 -4.42 9.41
C VAL A 54 7.58 -4.46 10.93
N LEU A 55 7.61 -5.66 11.51
CA LEU A 55 7.46 -5.87 12.96
C LEU A 55 8.76 -5.62 13.75
N SER A 56 9.86 -5.34 13.08
CA SER A 56 11.14 -5.04 13.72
C SER A 56 11.10 -3.73 14.51
N GLY A 57 11.85 -3.67 15.61
CA GLY A 57 12.12 -2.42 16.33
C GLY A 57 13.20 -1.54 15.67
N ASP A 58 13.90 -2.04 14.65
CA ASP A 58 14.92 -1.27 13.92
C ASP A 58 14.28 -0.38 12.85
N GLU A 59 14.70 0.89 12.78
CA GLU A 59 14.12 1.91 11.92
C GLU A 59 14.19 1.54 10.44
N TYR A 60 15.37 1.17 9.96
CA TYR A 60 15.54 0.91 8.53
C TYR A 60 15.04 -0.47 8.12
N ARG A 61 15.13 -1.46 9.00
CA ARG A 61 14.54 -2.78 8.75
C ARG A 61 13.01 -2.69 8.64
N ALA A 62 12.36 -1.97 9.55
CA ALA A 62 10.92 -1.73 9.45
C ALA A 62 10.55 -0.95 8.18
N ARG A 63 11.37 0.06 7.80
CA ARG A 63 11.20 0.78 6.54
C ARG A 63 11.34 -0.13 5.32
N VAL A 64 12.33 -1.06 5.27
CA VAL A 64 12.42 -2.06 4.19
C VAL A 64 11.09 -2.78 4.02
N GLY A 65 10.52 -3.31 5.11
CA GLY A 65 9.25 -4.02 5.06
C GLY A 65 8.12 -3.16 4.49
N LEU A 66 7.97 -1.92 4.95
CA LEU A 66 6.93 -0.99 4.49
C LEU A 66 7.09 -0.60 3.01
N ILE A 67 8.32 -0.33 2.55
CA ILE A 67 8.57 0.02 1.15
C ILE A 67 8.41 -1.19 0.23
N MET A 68 8.82 -2.39 0.66
CA MET A 68 8.54 -3.62 -0.10
C MET A 68 7.02 -3.85 -0.27
N LEU A 69 6.21 -3.64 0.78
CA LEU A 69 4.75 -3.73 0.68
C LEU A 69 4.20 -2.71 -0.31
N LEU A 70 4.70 -1.47 -0.27
CA LEU A 70 4.29 -0.40 -1.17
C LEU A 70 4.60 -0.71 -2.64
N ASP A 71 5.81 -1.17 -2.92
CA ASP A 71 6.29 -1.33 -4.28
C ASP A 71 5.85 -2.64 -4.95
N HIS A 72 5.73 -3.74 -4.18
CA HIS A 72 5.56 -5.06 -4.74
C HIS A 72 4.25 -5.76 -4.41
N TYR A 73 3.52 -5.32 -3.36
CA TYR A 73 2.30 -5.99 -2.91
C TYR A 73 1.03 -5.17 -3.10
N LEU A 74 1.14 -3.83 -3.15
CA LEU A 74 -0.04 -2.98 -3.20
C LEU A 74 -0.77 -3.02 -4.53
N LYS A 75 -0.03 -2.95 -5.64
CA LYS A 75 -0.59 -2.83 -7.00
C LYS A 75 -0.24 -4.07 -7.81
N VAL A 76 -1.05 -5.10 -7.66
CA VAL A 76 -0.88 -6.37 -8.37
C VAL A 76 -2.06 -6.58 -9.31
N ASP A 77 -1.82 -6.94 -10.58
CA ASP A 77 -2.89 -7.32 -11.51
C ASP A 77 -3.23 -8.80 -11.45
N GLU A 78 -4.23 -9.24 -12.24
CA GLU A 78 -4.62 -10.65 -12.33
C GLU A 78 -3.46 -11.58 -12.72
N ALA A 79 -2.52 -11.09 -13.53
CA ALA A 79 -1.35 -11.83 -13.95
C ALA A 79 -0.19 -11.75 -12.94
N GLY A 80 -0.37 -11.04 -11.82
CA GLY A 80 0.69 -10.81 -10.84
C GLY A 80 1.71 -9.75 -11.25
N SER A 81 1.44 -8.99 -12.29
CA SER A 81 2.35 -7.95 -12.80
C SER A 81 2.14 -6.62 -12.11
N ARG A 82 3.19 -5.81 -12.05
CA ARG A 82 3.16 -4.47 -11.47
C ARG A 82 2.45 -3.46 -12.38
N LYS A 83 1.65 -2.55 -11.81
CA LYS A 83 0.74 -1.71 -12.59
C LYS A 83 0.99 -0.21 -12.63
N PRO A 84 0.51 0.44 -13.73
CA PRO A 84 0.76 1.83 -14.05
C PRO A 84 -0.23 2.82 -13.41
N ARG A 85 -0.06 4.09 -13.78
CA ARG A 85 -0.73 5.29 -13.27
C ARG A 85 -2.24 5.18 -13.08
N MET A 86 -2.69 5.62 -11.92
CA MET A 86 -4.07 5.70 -11.47
C MET A 86 -4.87 6.83 -12.14
N ARG A 87 -6.22 6.67 -12.22
CA ARG A 87 -7.14 7.78 -12.48
C ARG A 87 -7.20 8.74 -11.28
N LYS A 88 -7.81 9.91 -11.45
CA LYS A 88 -8.11 10.80 -10.32
C LYS A 88 -9.06 10.13 -9.35
N VAL A 89 -8.83 10.34 -8.06
CA VAL A 89 -9.74 9.99 -6.97
C VAL A 89 -10.62 11.19 -6.67
N THR A 90 -11.93 10.97 -6.66
CA THR A 90 -12.97 11.99 -6.42
C THR A 90 -13.79 11.63 -5.18
N SER A 91 -14.61 12.54 -4.69
CA SER A 91 -15.54 12.27 -3.57
C SER A 91 -16.51 11.12 -3.88
N ALA A 92 -16.84 10.88 -5.16
CA ALA A 92 -17.65 9.74 -5.58
C ALA A 92 -16.95 8.37 -5.38
N ASP A 93 -15.64 8.33 -5.15
CA ASP A 93 -14.89 7.12 -4.83
C ASP A 93 -14.88 6.83 -3.33
N ILE A 94 -15.46 7.73 -2.51
CA ILE A 94 -15.51 7.63 -1.06
C ILE A 94 -16.97 7.73 -0.63
N ASN A 95 -17.54 6.60 -0.21
CA ASN A 95 -18.92 6.56 0.28
C ASN A 95 -18.97 6.88 1.79
N ILE A 96 -19.66 7.97 2.13
CA ILE A 96 -19.96 8.35 3.52
C ILE A 96 -21.40 7.95 3.82
N GLY A 97 -21.68 6.63 3.79
CA GLY A 97 -22.97 6.08 4.26
C GLY A 97 -24.13 6.16 3.27
N ASP A 98 -23.89 6.30 1.95
CA ASP A 98 -24.96 6.41 0.97
C ASP A 98 -25.18 5.11 0.17
N GLU A 99 -26.31 4.43 0.39
CA GLU A 99 -26.73 3.22 -0.34
C GLU A 99 -26.87 3.43 -1.86
N LYS A 100 -26.95 4.67 -2.32
CA LYS A 100 -27.06 5.02 -3.73
C LYS A 100 -25.75 4.71 -4.49
N PHE A 101 -24.61 4.88 -3.84
CA PHE A 101 -23.29 4.62 -4.42
C PHE A 101 -23.11 3.15 -4.83
N ILE A 102 -23.53 2.21 -3.99
CA ILE A 102 -23.45 0.77 -4.29
C ILE A 102 -24.29 0.42 -5.53
N ARG A 103 -25.46 1.04 -5.67
CA ARG A 103 -26.34 0.86 -6.83
C ARG A 103 -25.74 1.43 -8.11
N ASP A 104 -25.10 2.58 -8.05
CA ASP A 104 -24.52 3.23 -9.25
C ASP A 104 -23.28 2.48 -9.76
N ILE A 105 -22.46 1.93 -8.88
CA ILE A 105 -21.36 1.01 -9.26
C ILE A 105 -21.90 -0.24 -9.92
N GLN A 106 -22.91 -0.89 -9.32
CA GLN A 106 -23.57 -2.07 -9.89
C GLN A 106 -24.17 -1.80 -11.26
N TYR A 107 -24.75 -0.60 -11.45
CA TYR A 107 -25.37 -0.20 -12.72
C TYR A 107 -24.34 0.06 -13.83
N GLN A 108 -23.19 0.65 -13.51
CA GLN A 108 -22.11 0.89 -14.49
C GLN A 108 -21.44 -0.42 -14.94
N ASP A 109 -21.34 -1.39 -14.06
CA ASP A 109 -20.68 -2.67 -14.32
C ASP A 109 -21.58 -3.64 -15.12
N ASN A 110 -22.90 -3.58 -14.92
CA ASN A 110 -23.86 -4.39 -15.68
C ASN A 110 -23.82 -4.15 -17.19
N ARG A 111 -23.29 -2.99 -17.66
CA ARG A 111 -23.10 -2.74 -19.11
C ARG A 111 -21.94 -3.52 -19.73
N LYS A 112 -21.08 -4.15 -18.94
CA LYS A 112 -19.86 -4.83 -19.42
C LYS A 112 -19.77 -6.29 -18.99
N ASN A 113 -20.79 -6.86 -18.36
CA ASN A 113 -20.77 -8.21 -17.77
C ASN A 113 -19.54 -8.45 -16.85
N ILE A 114 -19.09 -7.43 -16.14
CA ILE A 114 -17.96 -7.51 -15.22
C ILE A 114 -18.55 -7.71 -13.82
N PRO A 115 -18.18 -8.77 -13.09
CA PRO A 115 -18.65 -8.97 -11.71
C PRO A 115 -18.23 -7.77 -10.84
N VAL A 116 -19.19 -7.15 -10.17
CA VAL A 116 -18.86 -6.16 -9.14
C VAL A 116 -18.23 -6.89 -7.98
N ASN A 117 -16.93 -6.76 -7.82
CA ASN A 117 -16.27 -7.23 -6.64
C ASN A 117 -16.29 -6.11 -5.59
N THR A 118 -17.11 -6.28 -4.56
CA THR A 118 -17.21 -5.36 -3.42
C THR A 118 -16.05 -5.51 -2.43
N GLY A 119 -15.02 -6.29 -2.80
CA GLY A 119 -13.84 -6.53 -2.02
C GLY A 119 -12.71 -5.52 -2.30
N ASN A 120 -11.47 -5.99 -2.08
CA ASN A 120 -10.25 -5.23 -2.25
C ASN A 120 -9.76 -5.13 -3.72
N ASP A 121 -10.65 -5.28 -4.70
CA ASP A 121 -10.31 -5.24 -6.12
C ASP A 121 -10.75 -3.93 -6.75
N TYR A 122 -9.97 -3.45 -7.71
CA TYR A 122 -10.20 -2.16 -8.35
C TYR A 122 -9.85 -2.20 -9.84
N TRP A 123 -10.71 -1.64 -10.69
CA TRP A 123 -10.52 -1.62 -12.15
C TRP A 123 -9.82 -0.35 -12.63
N ILE A 124 -8.72 -0.52 -13.36
CA ILE A 124 -8.00 0.58 -14.01
C ILE A 124 -7.83 0.25 -15.49
N ARG A 125 -8.40 1.07 -16.38
CA ARG A 125 -8.24 0.93 -17.83
C ARG A 125 -8.52 -0.51 -18.33
N ASN A 126 -9.60 -1.12 -17.86
CA ASN A 126 -9.99 -2.51 -18.16
C ASN A 126 -9.03 -3.59 -17.61
N GLN A 127 -8.22 -3.26 -16.61
CA GLN A 127 -7.38 -4.22 -15.90
C GLN A 127 -7.76 -4.24 -14.42
N LEU A 128 -8.00 -5.42 -13.90
CA LEU A 128 -8.29 -5.63 -12.49
C LEU A 128 -6.99 -5.47 -11.67
N ILE A 129 -7.01 -4.57 -10.68
CA ILE A 129 -6.00 -4.50 -9.63
C ILE A 129 -6.55 -5.30 -8.47
N THR A 130 -5.91 -6.41 -8.16
CA THR A 130 -6.33 -7.21 -7.02
C THR A 130 -5.81 -6.61 -5.73
N GLY A 131 -6.68 -6.53 -4.74
CA GLY A 131 -6.35 -6.18 -3.36
C GLY A 131 -5.90 -7.40 -2.53
N LYS A 132 -5.40 -8.46 -3.17
CA LYS A 132 -5.01 -9.72 -2.51
C LYS A 132 -4.25 -9.51 -1.19
N TYR A 133 -3.36 -8.52 -1.15
CA TYR A 133 -2.52 -8.26 0.01
C TYR A 133 -2.98 -7.05 0.84
N LEU A 134 -4.07 -6.37 0.48
CA LEU A 134 -4.46 -5.12 1.13
C LEU A 134 -4.78 -5.30 2.62
N ASP A 135 -5.53 -6.34 2.98
CA ASP A 135 -5.87 -6.60 4.39
C ASP A 135 -4.62 -6.92 5.21
N GLU A 136 -3.67 -7.64 4.63
CA GLU A 136 -2.36 -7.88 5.24
C GLU A 136 -1.57 -6.58 5.43
N ILE A 137 -1.51 -5.73 4.41
CA ILE A 137 -0.85 -4.42 4.48
C ILE A 137 -1.47 -3.58 5.59
N LEU A 138 -2.80 -3.50 5.66
CA LEU A 138 -3.51 -2.72 6.68
C LEU A 138 -3.28 -3.28 8.09
N SER A 139 -3.29 -4.60 8.24
CA SER A 139 -2.98 -5.25 9.51
C SER A 139 -1.55 -4.93 9.99
N LEU A 140 -0.58 -4.97 9.09
CA LEU A 140 0.83 -4.70 9.41
C LEU A 140 1.09 -3.22 9.71
N VAL A 141 0.45 -2.29 8.99
CA VAL A 141 0.67 -0.85 9.18
C VAL A 141 -0.12 -0.28 10.35
N ASN A 142 -1.17 -0.96 10.82
CA ASN A 142 -2.02 -0.50 11.93
C ASN A 142 -1.36 -0.69 13.29
N ARG A 143 -0.27 0.05 13.54
CA ARG A 143 0.50 -0.02 14.78
C ARG A 143 1.23 1.28 15.09
N ASP A 144 1.71 1.40 16.32
CA ASP A 144 2.57 2.50 16.75
C ASP A 144 4.01 2.27 16.26
N PHE A 145 4.51 3.19 15.44
CA PHE A 145 5.89 3.24 14.95
C PHE A 145 6.74 4.29 15.66
N SER A 146 6.28 4.92 16.74
CA SER A 146 7.02 6.00 17.41
C SER A 146 8.39 5.56 17.91
N ALA A 147 8.50 4.31 18.38
CA ALA A 147 9.76 3.74 18.84
C ALA A 147 10.72 3.36 17.68
N ASN A 148 10.22 3.20 16.46
CA ASN A 148 11.04 2.86 15.29
C ASN A 148 11.81 4.05 14.72
N GLY A 149 11.30 5.27 14.90
CA GLY A 149 11.91 6.49 14.39
C GLY A 149 11.22 7.11 13.17
N TYR A 150 11.71 8.30 12.81
CA TYR A 150 11.09 9.19 11.82
C TYR A 150 10.94 8.56 10.43
N TYR A 151 11.95 7.83 9.94
CA TYR A 151 11.94 7.30 8.59
C TYR A 151 10.98 6.11 8.44
N THR A 152 10.74 5.34 9.49
CA THR A 152 9.69 4.32 9.52
C THR A 152 8.31 4.96 9.48
N GLN A 153 8.06 6.00 10.32
CA GLN A 153 6.79 6.73 10.34
C GLN A 153 6.48 7.38 8.98
N MET A 154 7.51 7.91 8.30
CA MET A 154 7.37 8.44 6.94
C MET A 154 6.98 7.38 5.93
N ALA A 155 7.56 6.18 6.04
CA ALA A 155 7.24 5.06 5.14
C ALA A 155 5.81 4.55 5.37
N ALA A 156 5.37 4.44 6.63
CA ALA A 156 4.00 4.07 6.97
C ALA A 156 2.98 5.07 6.38
N GLY A 157 3.24 6.36 6.55
CA GLY A 157 2.42 7.42 5.95
C GLY A 157 2.39 7.37 4.42
N TRP A 158 3.52 7.09 3.79
CA TRP A 158 3.59 6.96 2.33
C TRP A 158 2.86 5.73 1.83
N LEU A 159 3.05 4.57 2.46
CA LEU A 159 2.32 3.35 2.13
C LEU A 159 0.80 3.57 2.19
N LEU A 160 0.29 4.18 3.27
CA LEU A 160 -1.14 4.48 3.39
C LEU A 160 -1.63 5.47 2.33
N ALA A 161 -0.82 6.45 1.95
CA ALA A 161 -1.19 7.38 0.88
C ALA A 161 -1.28 6.68 -0.49
N GLU A 162 -0.37 5.76 -0.80
CA GLU A 162 -0.43 4.94 -2.01
C GLU A 162 -1.60 3.94 -1.96
N CYS A 163 -1.89 3.37 -0.77
CA CYS A 163 -3.09 2.58 -0.56
C CYS A 163 -4.36 3.40 -0.84
N PHE A 164 -4.44 4.64 -0.35
CA PHE A 164 -5.59 5.53 -0.60
C PHE A 164 -5.79 5.81 -2.09
N VAL A 165 -4.72 6.10 -2.81
CA VAL A 165 -4.77 6.35 -4.26
C VAL A 165 -5.28 5.11 -5.02
N THR A 166 -5.04 3.92 -4.49
CA THR A 166 -5.44 2.66 -5.13
C THR A 166 -6.82 2.19 -4.68
N PHE A 167 -7.11 2.28 -3.38
CA PHE A 167 -8.33 1.78 -2.74
C PHE A 167 -8.95 2.88 -1.83
N PRO A 168 -9.46 3.98 -2.40
CA PRO A 168 -9.84 5.17 -1.64
C PRO A 168 -10.88 4.90 -0.57
N GLN A 169 -11.95 4.16 -0.87
CA GLN A 169 -13.00 3.83 0.10
C GLN A 169 -12.44 3.04 1.28
N ARG A 170 -11.66 2.00 1.00
CA ARG A 170 -11.13 1.09 2.02
C ARG A 170 -10.18 1.81 2.99
N ILE A 171 -9.37 2.76 2.47
CA ILE A 171 -8.45 3.53 3.29
C ILE A 171 -9.16 4.68 4.01
N TRP A 172 -10.20 5.26 3.43
CA TRP A 172 -11.07 6.20 4.14
C TRP A 172 -11.67 5.55 5.40
N GLU A 173 -12.29 4.38 5.25
CA GLU A 173 -12.83 3.60 6.37
C GLU A 173 -11.75 3.31 7.42
N PHE A 174 -10.57 2.84 6.98
CA PHE A 174 -9.46 2.55 7.87
C PHE A 174 -8.99 3.77 8.67
N LEU A 175 -8.82 4.93 8.03
CA LEU A 175 -8.33 6.15 8.69
C LEU A 175 -9.39 6.82 9.58
N THR A 176 -10.67 6.56 9.34
CA THR A 176 -11.79 7.11 10.12
C THR A 176 -12.25 6.19 11.25
N ASP A 177 -11.82 4.95 11.30
CA ASP A 177 -12.13 3.99 12.36
C ASP A 177 -11.34 4.30 13.63
N LYS A 178 -11.80 5.30 14.41
CA LYS A 178 -11.11 5.76 15.63
C LYS A 178 -11.04 4.69 16.73
N GLU A 179 -11.90 3.67 16.70
CA GLU A 179 -11.93 2.62 17.71
C GLU A 179 -10.83 1.57 17.48
N ASN A 180 -10.56 1.23 16.23
CA ASN A 180 -9.63 0.16 15.86
C ASN A 180 -8.29 0.66 15.33
N LEU A 181 -8.17 1.96 15.02
CA LEU A 181 -6.92 2.55 14.55
C LEU A 181 -5.87 2.56 15.66
N ARG A 182 -4.70 1.98 15.39
CA ARG A 182 -3.55 1.88 16.31
C ARG A 182 -2.32 2.64 15.82
N LEU A 183 -2.46 3.33 14.70
CA LEU A 183 -1.40 4.12 14.10
C LEU A 183 -1.02 5.30 15.02
N ASP A 184 0.27 5.54 15.22
CA ASP A 184 0.73 6.70 15.98
C ASP A 184 0.38 8.02 15.28
N ALA A 185 0.27 9.09 16.07
CA ALA A 185 -0.17 10.41 15.58
C ALA A 185 0.72 10.99 14.48
N VAL A 186 2.03 10.70 14.49
CA VAL A 186 2.96 11.20 13.46
C VAL A 186 2.72 10.47 12.15
N SER A 187 2.69 9.13 12.18
CA SER A 187 2.41 8.30 10.99
C SER A 187 1.04 8.64 10.40
N TYR A 188 0.00 8.81 11.25
CA TYR A 188 -1.33 9.25 10.82
C TYR A 188 -1.28 10.60 10.09
N LYS A 189 -0.67 11.61 10.71
CA LYS A 189 -0.52 12.93 10.11
C LYS A 189 0.27 12.89 8.80
N LYS A 190 1.30 12.05 8.72
CA LYS A 190 2.06 11.85 7.48
C LYS A 190 1.22 11.22 6.38
N ALA A 191 0.36 10.25 6.70
CA ALA A 191 -0.56 9.66 5.73
C ALA A 191 -1.51 10.73 5.14
N ILE A 192 -2.18 11.51 5.99
CA ILE A 192 -3.07 12.60 5.57
C ILE A 192 -2.33 13.62 4.68
N ASN A 193 -1.16 14.08 5.12
CA ASN A 193 -0.36 15.04 4.36
C ASN A 193 0.04 14.49 2.99
N LYS A 194 0.52 13.25 2.93
CA LYS A 194 0.92 12.59 1.68
C LYS A 194 -0.25 12.38 0.72
N ILE A 195 -1.44 12.04 1.22
CA ILE A 195 -2.67 11.99 0.42
C ILE A 195 -2.98 13.38 -0.17
N CYS A 196 -2.90 14.43 0.66
CA CYS A 196 -3.16 15.81 0.21
C CYS A 196 -2.09 16.37 -0.75
N GLU A 197 -0.84 15.93 -0.64
CA GLU A 197 0.27 16.28 -1.56
C GLU A 197 0.14 15.57 -2.91
N SER A 198 -0.47 14.38 -2.95
CA SER A 198 -0.65 13.62 -4.19
C SER A 198 -1.44 14.42 -5.24
N LEU A 199 -1.09 14.22 -6.52
CA LEU A 199 -1.82 14.82 -7.65
C LEU A 199 -3.11 14.03 -8.00
N THR A 200 -3.31 12.86 -7.43
CA THR A 200 -4.39 11.94 -7.76
C THR A 200 -5.72 12.34 -7.10
N PRO A 201 -5.81 12.63 -5.79
CA PRO A 201 -7.04 13.12 -5.18
C PRO A 201 -7.38 14.53 -5.69
N ASP A 202 -8.67 14.77 -5.94
CA ASP A 202 -9.15 16.10 -6.29
C ASP A 202 -9.20 17.04 -5.07
N LYS A 203 -9.66 18.28 -5.30
CA LYS A 203 -9.70 19.30 -4.24
C LYS A 203 -10.67 18.94 -3.14
N GLU A 204 -11.83 18.40 -3.48
CA GLU A 204 -12.89 18.03 -2.53
C GLU A 204 -12.41 16.92 -1.59
N VAL A 205 -11.83 15.86 -2.15
CA VAL A 205 -11.23 14.76 -1.37
C VAL A 205 -10.14 15.27 -0.42
N LYS A 206 -9.27 16.18 -0.89
CA LYS A 206 -8.23 16.77 -0.03
C LYS A 206 -8.81 17.61 1.12
N GLU A 207 -9.92 18.31 0.89
CA GLU A 207 -10.64 19.05 1.93
C GLU A 207 -11.29 18.11 2.95
N MET A 208 -11.85 16.97 2.49
CA MET A 208 -12.38 15.93 3.37
C MET A 208 -11.27 15.32 4.23
N MET A 209 -10.14 14.93 3.62
CA MET A 209 -9.00 14.33 4.33
C MET A 209 -8.41 15.25 5.41
N ARG A 210 -8.43 16.57 5.25
CA ARG A 210 -7.94 17.52 6.26
C ARG A 210 -8.84 17.65 7.49
N LYS A 211 -10.07 17.14 7.41
CA LYS A 211 -11.08 17.26 8.49
C LYS A 211 -11.12 16.04 9.42
N ILE A 212 -10.45 14.96 9.08
CA ILE A 212 -10.36 13.72 9.87
C ILE A 212 -9.06 13.69 10.67
#